data_deebb1c0823600cedf304366c5720104
#
_entry.id   deebb1c0823600cedf304366c5720104
#
_cell.length_a   1.000
_cell.length_b   1.000
_cell.length_c   1.000
_cell.angle_alpha   90.00
_cell.angle_beta   90.00
_cell.angle_gamma   90.00
#
_symmetry.space_group_name_H-M   'P 1'
#
loop_
_entity.id
_entity.type
_entity.pdbx_description
1 polymer ?
#
loop_
_entity_poly.entity_id
_entity_poly.type
_entity_poly.pdbx_seq_one_letter_code
_entity_poly.pdbx_strand_id
1 'polypeptide(L)'
;MDRLYKCINHNKKIQRNLLLFTILILCFTLCLMPLKRNFVTYRTPEELFDNCCDGTIENIIYGDNSCMIYYLSSESTYSYEFAENKGNGYKVVSIASCERLSYTFNSSGTLEVYHIKNTDDYYVVGTIGSVDKTIEVYSGDNKIIKSNVKQLNDSTFIYGFLDSFANEHYMLVDGRKVYFN
;
A
#
# COMPACT_ATOMS: atom_id res chain seq x y z
N MET A 1 1.98 24.32 62.08
CA MET A 1 1.23 23.37 61.21
C MET A 1 1.10 23.84 59.77
N ASP A 2 0.90 25.11 59.49
CA ASP A 2 0.69 25.63 58.13
C ASP A 2 1.86 25.44 57.14
N ARG A 3 3.12 25.50 57.60
CA ARG A 3 4.27 25.35 56.68
C ARG A 3 4.42 23.90 56.17
N LEU A 4 4.12 22.91 56.98
CA LEU A 4 4.14 21.51 56.58
C LEU A 4 3.04 21.17 55.55
N TYR A 5 1.84 21.72 55.75
CA TYR A 5 0.71 21.55 54.81
C TYR A 5 0.99 22.17 53.43
N LYS A 6 1.62 23.34 53.39
CA LYS A 6 2.04 24.00 52.12
C LYS A 6 3.12 23.18 51.39
N CYS A 7 4.08 22.60 52.11
CA CYS A 7 5.13 21.77 51.51
C CYS A 7 4.57 20.47 50.90
N ILE A 8 3.64 19.81 51.58
CA ILE A 8 2.99 18.56 51.11
C ILE A 8 2.13 18.84 49.89
N ASN A 9 1.38 19.93 49.84
CA ASN A 9 0.56 20.29 48.69
C ASN A 9 1.42 20.72 47.51
N HIS A 10 2.55 21.37 47.71
CA HIS A 10 3.48 21.74 46.66
C HIS A 10 4.08 20.49 45.98
N ASN A 11 4.53 19.50 46.78
CA ASN A 11 5.05 18.25 46.28
C ASN A 11 4.00 17.43 45.48
N LYS A 12 2.77 17.37 45.96
CA LYS A 12 1.67 16.72 45.23
C LYS A 12 1.39 17.40 43.90
N LYS A 13 1.45 18.72 43.83
CA LYS A 13 1.25 19.48 42.56
C LYS A 13 2.38 19.21 41.56
N ILE A 14 3.63 19.17 42.04
CA ILE A 14 4.80 18.83 41.19
C ILE A 14 4.68 17.41 40.67
N GLN A 15 4.36 16.43 41.51
CA GLN A 15 4.19 15.04 41.10
C GLN A 15 3.07 14.89 40.05
N ARG A 16 1.94 15.58 40.22
CA ARG A 16 0.83 15.57 39.25
C ARG A 16 1.24 16.19 37.94
N ASN A 17 1.97 17.29 37.94
CA ASN A 17 2.44 17.93 36.73
C ASN A 17 3.48 17.07 35.98
N LEU A 18 4.37 16.41 36.72
CA LEU A 18 5.34 15.48 36.16
C LEU A 18 4.65 14.29 35.51
N LEU A 19 3.64 13.72 36.17
CA LEU A 19 2.84 12.63 35.63
C LEU A 19 2.11 13.04 34.32
N LEU A 20 1.48 14.21 34.31
CA LEU A 20 0.81 14.74 33.12
C LEU A 20 1.79 14.97 31.97
N PHE A 21 2.97 15.49 32.26
CA PHE A 21 4.02 15.69 31.26
C PHE A 21 4.53 14.36 30.67
N THR A 22 4.72 13.34 31.53
CA THR A 22 5.11 11.99 31.09
C THR A 22 4.05 11.36 30.20
N ILE A 23 2.76 11.48 30.58
CA ILE A 23 1.64 11.00 29.75
C ILE A 23 1.59 11.74 28.41
N LEU A 24 1.80 13.05 28.41
CA LEU A 24 1.82 13.85 27.17
C LEU A 24 2.94 13.41 26.23
N ILE A 25 4.16 13.18 26.74
CA ILE A 25 5.29 12.67 25.97
C ILE A 25 4.96 11.28 25.41
N LEU A 26 4.38 10.39 26.24
CA LEU A 26 4.02 9.05 25.80
C LEU A 26 2.97 9.09 24.67
N CYS A 27 1.92 9.89 24.82
CA CYS A 27 0.92 10.10 23.79
C CYS A 27 1.54 10.65 22.49
N PHE A 28 2.43 11.64 22.62
CA PHE A 28 3.11 12.23 21.47
C PHE A 28 4.00 11.22 20.74
N THR A 29 4.77 10.40 21.47
CA THR A 29 5.59 9.34 20.87
C THR A 29 4.75 8.27 20.18
N LEU A 30 3.65 7.85 20.79
CA LEU A 30 2.72 6.89 20.19
C LEU A 30 2.05 7.44 18.93
N CYS A 31 1.70 8.72 18.91
CA CYS A 31 1.16 9.39 17.72
C CYS A 31 2.19 9.56 16.60
N LEU A 32 3.48 9.69 16.93
CA LEU A 32 4.55 9.82 15.93
C LEU A 32 5.01 8.49 15.32
N MET A 33 4.79 7.37 16.00
CA MET A 33 5.18 6.05 15.48
C MET A 33 4.62 5.75 14.09
N PRO A 34 3.31 5.89 13.81
CA PRO A 34 2.77 5.64 12.48
C PRO A 34 3.25 6.66 11.43
N LEU A 35 3.60 7.89 11.86
CA LEU A 35 4.14 8.90 10.94
C LEU A 35 5.56 8.59 10.50
N LYS A 36 6.36 7.92 11.35
CA LYS A 36 7.75 7.55 11.05
C LYS A 36 7.83 6.73 9.76
N ARG A 37 6.90 5.83 9.52
CA ARG A 37 6.78 5.00 8.31
C ARG A 37 6.85 5.81 7.02
N ASN A 38 6.23 6.99 7.00
CA ASN A 38 6.15 7.86 5.82
C ASN A 38 7.38 8.75 5.62
N PHE A 39 8.34 8.76 6.55
CA PHE A 39 9.51 9.64 6.47
C PHE A 39 10.83 8.88 6.29
N VAL A 40 10.83 7.56 6.51
CA VAL A 40 12.04 6.74 6.38
C VAL A 40 12.19 6.28 4.94
N THR A 41 13.43 6.27 4.46
CA THR A 41 13.83 5.69 3.17
C THR A 41 14.62 4.42 3.44
N TYR A 42 14.26 3.34 2.78
CA TYR A 42 14.86 2.02 2.90
C TYR A 42 15.69 1.71 1.67
N ARG A 43 16.74 0.92 1.78
CA ARG A 43 17.63 0.61 0.65
C ARG A 43 16.96 -0.24 -0.41
N THR A 44 16.12 -1.18 0.02
CA THR A 44 15.41 -2.12 -0.85
C THR A 44 13.93 -2.22 -0.47
N PRO A 45 13.07 -2.69 -1.39
CA PRO A 45 11.68 -2.98 -1.07
C PRO A 45 11.50 -4.03 0.03
N GLU A 46 12.39 -5.03 0.12
CA GLU A 46 12.37 -6.04 1.15
C GLU A 46 12.66 -5.43 2.53
N GLU A 47 13.68 -4.58 2.63
CA GLU A 47 13.97 -3.85 3.87
C GLU A 47 12.79 -2.96 4.29
N LEU A 48 12.12 -2.33 3.33
CA LEU A 48 10.90 -1.56 3.59
C LEU A 48 9.81 -2.47 4.13
N PHE A 49 9.60 -3.63 3.50
CA PHE A 49 8.58 -4.60 3.92
C PHE A 49 8.84 -5.10 5.35
N ASP A 50 10.05 -5.51 5.66
CA ASP A 50 10.45 -6.02 6.98
C ASP A 50 10.21 -4.99 8.11
N ASN A 51 10.22 -3.71 7.78
CA ASN A 51 10.02 -2.63 8.76
C ASN A 51 8.60 -2.08 8.82
N CYS A 52 7.78 -2.32 7.79
CA CYS A 52 6.48 -1.68 7.63
C CYS A 52 5.30 -2.64 7.55
N CYS A 53 5.53 -3.90 7.24
CA CYS A 53 4.51 -4.89 7.01
C CYS A 53 4.77 -6.18 7.80
N ASP A 54 3.72 -6.95 8.03
CA ASP A 54 3.80 -8.28 8.66
C ASP A 54 3.33 -9.33 7.67
N GLY A 55 4.14 -10.37 7.45
CA GLY A 55 3.79 -11.46 6.55
C GLY A 55 4.98 -11.99 5.76
N THR A 56 4.68 -12.58 4.61
CA THR A 56 5.67 -13.15 3.70
C THR A 56 5.52 -12.55 2.31
N ILE A 57 6.60 -12.02 1.76
CA ILE A 57 6.62 -11.50 0.38
C ILE A 57 6.42 -12.66 -0.58
N GLU A 58 5.42 -12.54 -1.43
CA GLU A 58 5.16 -13.47 -2.54
C GLU A 58 5.83 -13.00 -3.82
N ASN A 59 5.76 -11.68 -4.09
CA ASN A 59 6.37 -11.10 -5.27
C ASN A 59 6.57 -9.59 -5.12
N ILE A 60 7.56 -9.06 -5.83
CA ILE A 60 7.77 -7.62 -6.00
C ILE A 60 7.68 -7.32 -7.49
N ILE A 61 6.78 -6.40 -7.85
CA ILE A 61 6.59 -5.95 -9.23
C ILE A 61 7.15 -4.55 -9.34
N TYR A 62 8.15 -4.41 -10.17
CA TYR A 62 8.81 -3.12 -10.40
C TYR A 62 8.17 -2.40 -11.57
N GLY A 63 7.81 -1.14 -11.34
CA GLY A 63 7.59 -0.12 -12.36
C GLY A 63 8.89 0.65 -12.64
N ASP A 64 8.78 1.79 -13.30
CA ASP A 64 9.94 2.62 -13.64
C ASP A 64 10.47 3.38 -12.42
N ASN A 65 9.58 3.91 -11.59
CA ASN A 65 9.92 4.77 -10.44
C ASN A 65 9.31 4.29 -9.12
N SER A 66 8.68 3.14 -9.11
CA SER A 66 8.05 2.57 -7.93
C SER A 66 8.03 1.05 -7.98
N CYS A 67 7.52 0.41 -6.94
CA CYS A 67 7.20 -1.01 -6.96
C CYS A 67 5.94 -1.29 -6.15
N MET A 68 5.31 -2.41 -6.47
CA MET A 68 4.26 -3.01 -5.67
C MET A 68 4.81 -4.27 -5.01
N ILE A 69 4.77 -4.32 -3.69
CA ILE A 69 5.11 -5.50 -2.89
C ILE A 69 3.82 -6.26 -2.63
N TYR A 70 3.72 -7.46 -3.17
CA TYR A 70 2.59 -8.34 -2.98
C TYR A 70 2.95 -9.42 -1.98
N TYR A 71 2.13 -9.63 -0.96
CA TYR A 71 2.48 -10.48 0.18
C TYR A 71 1.28 -11.17 0.82
N LEU A 72 1.56 -12.28 1.49
CA LEU A 72 0.62 -12.96 2.38
C LEU A 72 0.80 -12.40 3.79
N SER A 73 -0.23 -11.77 4.32
CA SER A 73 -0.20 -11.21 5.67
C SER A 73 -0.21 -12.31 6.75
N SER A 74 0.15 -11.94 7.98
CA SER A 74 0.07 -12.84 9.14
C SER A 74 -1.33 -13.39 9.41
N GLU A 75 -2.37 -12.71 8.91
CA GLU A 75 -3.77 -13.15 8.98
C GLU A 75 -4.18 -14.07 7.82
N SER A 76 -3.23 -14.56 7.04
CA SER A 76 -3.45 -15.41 5.86
C SER A 76 -4.28 -14.75 4.77
N THR A 77 -4.24 -13.43 4.67
CA THR A 77 -4.87 -12.66 3.60
C THR A 77 -3.82 -12.07 2.67
N TYR A 78 -4.08 -12.10 1.37
CA TYR A 78 -3.22 -11.43 0.40
C TYR A 78 -3.41 -9.92 0.48
N SER A 79 -2.28 -9.22 0.49
CA SER A 79 -2.23 -7.76 0.61
C SER A 79 -1.14 -7.21 -0.30
N TYR A 80 -1.12 -5.91 -0.48
CA TYR A 80 -0.11 -5.22 -1.25
C TYR A 80 0.28 -3.90 -0.61
N GLU A 81 1.53 -3.49 -0.84
CA GLU A 81 2.06 -2.20 -0.43
C GLU A 81 2.77 -1.56 -1.62
N PHE A 82 2.65 -0.25 -1.77
CA PHE A 82 3.38 0.50 -2.80
C PHE A 82 4.58 1.22 -2.20
N ALA A 83 5.70 1.17 -2.90
CA ALA A 83 6.90 1.90 -2.55
C ALA A 83 7.42 2.70 -3.75
N GLU A 84 7.75 3.97 -3.52
CA GLU A 84 8.32 4.87 -4.52
C GLU A 84 9.85 4.87 -4.40
N ASN A 85 10.54 4.73 -5.53
CA ASN A 85 12.00 4.86 -5.61
C ASN A 85 12.39 6.34 -5.65
N LYS A 86 13.11 6.80 -4.64
CA LYS A 86 13.59 8.18 -4.51
C LYS A 86 15.03 8.36 -5.01
N GLY A 87 15.58 7.41 -5.76
CA GLY A 87 16.95 7.42 -6.24
C GLY A 87 17.99 7.02 -5.21
N ASN A 88 17.72 7.23 -3.94
CA ASN A 88 18.55 6.81 -2.80
C ASN A 88 17.92 5.66 -1.99
N GLY A 89 16.82 5.12 -2.46
CA GLY A 89 16.09 4.01 -1.84
C GLY A 89 14.58 4.14 -1.98
N TYR A 90 13.87 3.28 -1.29
CA TYR A 90 12.42 3.11 -1.36
C TYR A 90 11.72 3.73 -0.16
N LYS A 91 10.60 4.37 -0.43
CA LYS A 91 9.75 5.00 0.58
C LYS A 91 8.32 4.52 0.39
N VAL A 92 7.63 4.23 1.50
CA VAL A 92 6.21 3.89 1.46
C VAL A 92 5.42 4.99 0.78
N VAL A 93 4.58 4.63 -0.17
CA VAL A 93 3.67 5.56 -0.83
C VAL A 93 2.54 5.92 0.13
N SER A 94 2.39 7.20 0.40
CA SER A 94 1.27 7.66 1.23
C SER A 94 -0.05 7.55 0.47
N ILE A 95 -1.16 7.42 1.19
CA ILE A 95 -2.52 7.44 0.60
C ILE A 95 -2.73 8.67 -0.29
N ALA A 96 -2.15 9.82 0.07
CA ALA A 96 -2.24 11.04 -0.72
C ALA A 96 -1.45 10.98 -2.05
N SER A 97 -0.45 10.10 -2.13
CA SER A 97 0.41 9.90 -3.30
C SER A 97 -0.02 8.71 -4.16
N CYS A 98 -1.01 7.94 -3.73
CA CYS A 98 -1.61 6.85 -4.47
C CYS A 98 -3.03 7.24 -4.87
N GLU A 99 -3.34 7.17 -6.16
CA GLU A 99 -4.66 7.48 -6.68
C GLU A 99 -5.28 6.24 -7.29
N ARG A 100 -6.48 5.87 -6.84
CA ARG A 100 -7.25 4.81 -7.47
C ARG A 100 -8.01 5.39 -8.66
N LEU A 101 -7.57 5.03 -9.86
CA LEU A 101 -8.14 5.54 -11.12
C LEU A 101 -9.39 4.78 -11.55
N SER A 102 -9.45 3.48 -11.23
CA SER A 102 -10.53 2.60 -11.65
C SER A 102 -10.90 1.65 -10.52
N TYR A 103 -12.20 1.39 -10.42
CA TYR A 103 -12.76 0.35 -9.57
C TYR A 103 -13.91 -0.31 -10.31
N THR A 104 -13.67 -1.51 -10.82
CA THR A 104 -14.70 -2.31 -11.49
C THR A 104 -15.15 -3.42 -10.56
N PHE A 105 -16.46 -3.49 -10.35
CA PHE A 105 -17.11 -4.58 -9.61
C PHE A 105 -18.23 -5.14 -10.47
N ASN A 106 -18.15 -6.43 -10.80
CA ASN A 106 -19.19 -7.14 -11.50
C ASN A 106 -19.24 -8.62 -11.08
N SER A 107 -20.12 -9.40 -11.70
CA SER A 107 -20.24 -10.83 -11.42
C SER A 107 -18.98 -11.65 -11.72
N SER A 108 -18.00 -11.08 -12.46
CA SER A 108 -16.74 -11.71 -12.81
C SER A 108 -15.62 -11.39 -11.82
N GLY A 109 -15.82 -10.43 -10.90
CA GLY A 109 -14.85 -10.07 -9.87
C GLY A 109 -14.69 -8.57 -9.66
N THR A 110 -13.59 -8.21 -9.00
CA THR A 110 -13.17 -6.83 -8.75
C THR A 110 -11.85 -6.55 -9.43
N LEU A 111 -11.73 -5.35 -9.97
CA LEU A 111 -10.49 -4.83 -10.53
C LEU A 111 -10.28 -3.40 -10.06
N GLU A 112 -9.08 -3.10 -9.60
CA GLU A 112 -8.67 -1.78 -9.20
C GLU A 112 -7.38 -1.40 -9.93
N VAL A 113 -7.30 -0.17 -10.40
CA VAL A 113 -6.08 0.39 -10.97
C VAL A 113 -5.62 1.55 -10.11
N TYR A 114 -4.37 1.49 -9.73
CA TYR A 114 -3.70 2.48 -8.91
C TYR A 114 -2.62 3.19 -9.71
N HIS A 115 -2.57 4.50 -9.58
CA HIS A 115 -1.52 5.35 -10.12
C HIS A 115 -0.70 5.93 -8.98
N ILE A 116 0.62 5.82 -9.10
CA ILE A 116 1.54 6.48 -8.17
C ILE A 116 1.80 7.88 -8.70
N LYS A 117 1.27 8.89 -8.01
CA LYS A 117 1.36 10.30 -8.43
C LYS A 117 2.81 10.73 -8.65
N ASN A 118 3.00 11.55 -9.67
CA ASN A 118 4.30 12.04 -10.15
C ASN A 118 5.21 10.96 -10.76
N THR A 119 4.64 9.82 -11.13
CA THR A 119 5.27 8.77 -11.92
C THR A 119 4.34 8.37 -13.06
N ASP A 120 4.84 7.57 -14.00
CA ASP A 120 4.02 6.93 -15.03
C ASP A 120 3.72 5.47 -14.67
N ASP A 121 3.75 5.14 -13.38
CA ASP A 121 3.57 3.79 -12.88
C ASP A 121 2.12 3.51 -12.51
N TYR A 122 1.55 2.48 -13.13
CA TYR A 122 0.18 2.01 -12.91
C TYR A 122 0.20 0.56 -12.46
N TYR A 123 -0.58 0.25 -11.45
CA TYR A 123 -0.69 -1.11 -10.90
C TYR A 123 -2.14 -1.57 -10.93
N VAL A 124 -2.35 -2.82 -11.33
CA VAL A 124 -3.65 -3.47 -11.27
C VAL A 124 -3.64 -4.51 -10.17
N VAL A 125 -4.71 -4.56 -9.39
CA VAL A 125 -5.00 -5.58 -8.39
C VAL A 125 -6.47 -5.94 -8.45
N GLY A 126 -6.81 -7.18 -8.15
CA GLY A 126 -8.21 -7.56 -8.10
C GLY A 126 -8.44 -9.05 -7.94
N THR A 127 -9.70 -9.41 -7.93
CA THR A 127 -10.15 -10.81 -7.93
C THR A 127 -11.01 -11.02 -9.17
N ILE A 128 -10.66 -12.02 -9.95
CA ILE A 128 -11.47 -12.46 -11.10
C ILE A 128 -11.68 -13.97 -11.00
N GLY A 129 -12.67 -14.49 -11.70
CA GLY A 129 -12.90 -15.94 -11.75
C GLY A 129 -11.66 -16.68 -12.24
N SER A 130 -11.61 -17.99 -12.03
CA SER A 130 -10.52 -18.86 -12.50
C SER A 130 -10.21 -18.61 -13.97
N VAL A 131 -8.94 -18.41 -14.29
CA VAL A 131 -8.46 -18.15 -15.66
C VAL A 131 -7.39 -19.18 -15.99
N ASP A 132 -7.62 -19.97 -17.02
CA ASP A 132 -6.67 -20.99 -17.47
C ASP A 132 -5.55 -20.45 -18.38
N LYS A 133 -5.54 -19.13 -18.68
CA LYS A 133 -4.66 -18.53 -19.68
C LYS A 133 -3.98 -17.26 -19.17
N THR A 134 -2.93 -16.86 -19.90
CA THR A 134 -2.26 -15.58 -19.71
C THR A 134 -3.26 -14.43 -19.82
N ILE A 135 -3.24 -13.54 -18.85
CA ILE A 135 -4.06 -12.34 -18.85
C ILE A 135 -3.39 -11.31 -19.76
N GLU A 136 -4.09 -10.86 -20.78
CA GLU A 136 -3.63 -9.81 -21.66
C GLU A 136 -4.44 -8.54 -21.43
N VAL A 137 -3.76 -7.40 -21.47
CA VAL A 137 -4.37 -6.07 -21.34
C VAL A 137 -4.34 -5.37 -22.70
N TYR A 138 -5.45 -4.77 -23.06
CA TYR A 138 -5.63 -4.10 -24.34
C TYR A 138 -6.05 -2.64 -24.16
N SER A 139 -5.57 -1.79 -25.05
CA SER A 139 -6.09 -0.43 -25.23
C SER A 139 -7.45 -0.43 -25.93
N GLY A 140 -8.16 0.69 -25.91
CA GLY A 140 -9.45 0.85 -26.56
C GLY A 140 -9.42 0.58 -28.07
N ASP A 141 -8.28 0.82 -28.72
CA ASP A 141 -8.04 0.51 -30.13
C ASP A 141 -7.58 -0.95 -30.40
N ASN A 142 -7.73 -1.82 -29.41
CA ASN A 142 -7.39 -3.26 -29.43
C ASN A 142 -5.89 -3.56 -29.61
N LYS A 143 -5.00 -2.67 -29.26
CA LYS A 143 -3.57 -2.97 -29.19
C LYS A 143 -3.23 -3.56 -27.83
N ILE A 144 -2.35 -4.55 -27.80
CA ILE A 144 -1.83 -5.12 -26.57
C ILE A 144 -0.99 -4.06 -25.85
N ILE A 145 -1.33 -3.84 -24.58
CA ILE A 145 -0.53 -3.00 -23.68
C ILE A 145 0.49 -3.90 -23.02
N LYS A 146 1.75 -3.49 -23.06
CA LYS A 146 2.77 -4.17 -22.29
C LYS A 146 2.40 -4.15 -20.81
N SER A 147 2.30 -5.32 -20.24
CA SER A 147 1.87 -5.49 -18.86
C SER A 147 2.55 -6.71 -18.24
N ASN A 148 2.65 -6.73 -16.92
CA ASN A 148 3.12 -7.86 -16.17
C ASN A 148 2.02 -8.30 -15.19
N VAL A 149 0.84 -8.60 -15.72
CA VAL A 149 -0.29 -9.06 -14.93
C VAL A 149 -0.17 -10.55 -14.72
N LYS A 150 -0.27 -10.99 -13.46
CA LYS A 150 -0.18 -12.38 -13.06
C LYS A 150 -1.41 -12.79 -12.28
N GLN A 151 -1.76 -14.05 -12.42
CA GLN A 151 -2.69 -14.73 -11.53
C GLN A 151 -1.90 -15.53 -10.49
N LEU A 152 -2.36 -15.50 -9.25
CA LEU A 152 -1.70 -16.25 -8.17
C LEU A 152 -2.32 -17.64 -8.07
N ASN A 153 -1.54 -18.66 -8.41
CA ASN A 153 -1.91 -20.08 -8.34
C ASN A 153 -3.32 -20.34 -8.93
N ASP A 154 -4.05 -21.29 -8.34
CA ASP A 154 -5.47 -21.56 -8.67
C ASP A 154 -6.44 -20.54 -8.06
N SER A 155 -5.92 -19.47 -7.47
CA SER A 155 -6.75 -18.41 -6.88
C SER A 155 -7.21 -17.44 -7.95
N THR A 156 -8.26 -16.72 -7.62
CA THR A 156 -8.88 -15.72 -8.46
C THR A 156 -8.18 -14.35 -8.39
N PHE A 157 -7.07 -14.24 -7.65
CA PHE A 157 -6.39 -12.96 -7.45
C PHE A 157 -5.44 -12.65 -8.60
N ILE A 158 -5.53 -11.43 -9.13
CA ILE A 158 -4.63 -10.89 -10.14
C ILE A 158 -3.91 -9.65 -9.59
N TYR A 159 -2.69 -9.46 -10.06
CA TYR A 159 -1.88 -8.31 -9.72
C TYR A 159 -0.85 -8.04 -10.82
N GLY A 160 -0.45 -6.81 -11.00
CA GLY A 160 0.56 -6.52 -12.01
C GLY A 160 0.82 -5.04 -12.25
N PHE A 161 1.73 -4.77 -13.18
CA PHE A 161 2.12 -3.46 -13.66
C PHE A 161 1.57 -3.24 -15.07
N LEU A 162 1.17 -2.00 -15.35
CA LEU A 162 0.74 -1.56 -16.68
C LEU A 162 1.65 -0.39 -17.11
N ASP A 163 2.15 -0.42 -18.35
CA ASP A 163 2.96 0.69 -18.92
C ASP A 163 2.13 1.95 -19.15
N SER A 164 0.82 1.85 -19.24
CA SER A 164 -0.09 2.98 -19.40
C SER A 164 -1.50 2.61 -18.97
N PHE A 165 -2.31 3.61 -18.68
CA PHE A 165 -3.72 3.42 -18.33
C PHE A 165 -4.60 4.50 -18.99
N ALA A 166 -5.76 4.06 -19.52
CA ALA A 166 -6.86 4.91 -19.94
C ALA A 166 -8.18 4.16 -19.73
N ASN A 167 -9.28 4.88 -19.59
CA ASN A 167 -10.59 4.29 -19.23
C ASN A 167 -11.13 3.30 -20.28
N GLU A 168 -10.70 3.40 -21.53
CA GLU A 168 -11.04 2.45 -22.61
C GLU A 168 -10.23 1.15 -22.58
N HIS A 169 -9.25 1.02 -21.70
CA HIS A 169 -8.47 -0.20 -21.55
C HIS A 169 -9.34 -1.34 -21.00
N TYR A 170 -9.02 -2.55 -21.39
CA TYR A 170 -9.72 -3.75 -20.92
C TYR A 170 -8.76 -4.93 -20.80
N MET A 171 -9.09 -5.85 -19.92
CA MET A 171 -8.47 -7.16 -19.87
C MET A 171 -9.32 -8.17 -20.64
N LEU A 172 -8.66 -9.10 -21.30
CA LEU A 172 -9.30 -10.26 -21.90
C LEU A 172 -9.21 -11.43 -20.92
N VAL A 173 -10.36 -11.82 -20.38
CA VAL A 173 -10.50 -12.92 -19.42
C VAL A 173 -11.42 -13.97 -20.04
N ASP A 174 -10.89 -15.16 -20.35
CA ASP A 174 -11.64 -16.26 -21.00
C ASP A 174 -12.41 -15.80 -22.24
N GLY A 175 -11.80 -14.96 -23.05
CA GLY A 175 -12.42 -14.42 -24.26
C GLY A 175 -13.45 -13.30 -24.01
N ARG A 176 -13.68 -12.90 -22.77
CA ARG A 176 -14.59 -11.80 -22.39
C ARG A 176 -13.79 -10.54 -22.08
N LYS A 177 -14.28 -9.41 -22.58
CA LYS A 177 -13.71 -8.11 -22.24
C LYS A 177 -14.17 -7.66 -20.85
N VAL A 178 -13.22 -7.36 -19.97
CA VAL A 178 -13.45 -6.74 -18.67
C VAL A 178 -12.84 -5.35 -18.73
N TYR A 179 -13.69 -4.33 -18.81
CA TYR A 179 -13.25 -2.94 -18.90
C TYR A 179 -12.87 -2.41 -17.52
N PHE A 180 -11.91 -1.51 -17.52
CA PHE A 180 -11.58 -0.68 -16.37
C PHE A 180 -12.53 0.53 -16.35
N ASN A 181 -13.41 0.61 -15.38
CA ASN A 181 -14.40 1.69 -15.24
C ASN A 181 -14.12 2.54 -14.01
#